data_7cbbe72df662cb5c783ded46ee2c46e1
#
_entry.id   7cbbe72df662cb5c783ded46ee2c46e1
#
_cell.length_a   1.000
_cell.length_b   1.000
_cell.length_c   1.000
_cell.angle_alpha   90.00
_cell.angle_beta   90.00
_cell.angle_gamma   90.00
#
_symmetry.space_group_name_H-M   'P 1'
#
loop_
_entity.id
_entity.type
_entity.pdbx_description
1 polymer ?
#
loop_
_entity_poly.entity_id
_entity_poly.type
_entity_poly.pdbx_seq_one_letter_code
_entity_poly.pdbx_strand_id
1 'polypeptide(L)'
;AYHIIAGVFKYYNFGHHDAYVFPEFALGKYIADYLLIGKSSGGYEFVFVELEHPNGRTTLKSGHEGETFRKGTYQIYDWKAEIEAHFSASFVTITKYSNKSSLPKEFSEYDSSRFHYAVVAGLREDYNEVTYRDRRNKVTQQNILTLHYDNLYDKACELETAQSF
;
A
#
# COMPACT_ATOMS: atom_id res chain seq x y z
N ALA A 1 0.54 -2.25 16.14
CA ALA A 1 0.76 -1.50 14.89
C ALA A 1 0.60 -2.40 13.64
N TYR A 2 1.22 -3.60 13.61
CA TYR A 2 1.16 -4.48 12.43
C TYR A 2 -0.26 -4.95 12.09
N HIS A 3 -1.13 -5.20 13.07
CA HIS A 3 -2.52 -5.62 12.83
C HIS A 3 -3.33 -4.52 12.12
N ILE A 4 -3.07 -3.27 12.43
CA ILE A 4 -3.78 -2.14 11.84
C ILE A 4 -3.41 -2.00 10.36
N ILE A 5 -2.12 -2.02 10.03
CA ILE A 5 -1.67 -1.90 8.63
C ILE A 5 -2.04 -3.12 7.80
N ALA A 6 -2.11 -4.32 8.40
CA ALA A 6 -2.58 -5.53 7.73
C ALA A 6 -4.04 -5.42 7.25
N GLY A 7 -4.84 -4.49 7.82
CA GLY A 7 -6.17 -4.15 7.32
C GLY A 7 -6.18 -3.72 5.85
N VAL A 8 -5.06 -3.22 5.32
CA VAL A 8 -4.91 -2.88 3.89
C VAL A 8 -5.15 -4.09 2.99
N PHE A 9 -4.78 -5.31 3.41
CA PHE A 9 -5.04 -6.52 2.63
C PHE A 9 -6.53 -6.76 2.33
N LYS A 10 -7.43 -6.25 3.17
CA LYS A 10 -8.88 -6.39 2.94
C LYS A 10 -9.41 -5.62 1.73
N TYR A 11 -8.60 -4.75 1.14
CA TYR A 11 -8.94 -4.05 -0.10
C TYR A 11 -8.47 -4.80 -1.36
N TYR A 12 -7.82 -5.97 -1.19
CA TYR A 12 -7.26 -6.77 -2.26
C TYR A 12 -7.70 -8.23 -2.16
N ASN A 13 -7.54 -8.98 -3.24
CA ASN A 13 -7.91 -10.40 -3.32
C ASN A 13 -6.72 -11.35 -3.09
N PHE A 14 -5.73 -10.91 -2.31
CA PHE A 14 -4.56 -11.72 -1.97
C PHE A 14 -4.21 -11.58 -0.48
N GLY A 15 -3.24 -12.37 0.01
CA GLY A 15 -2.84 -12.37 1.42
C GLY A 15 -3.57 -13.40 2.29
N HIS A 16 -4.41 -14.26 1.70
CA HIS A 16 -5.13 -15.30 2.43
C HIS A 16 -4.36 -16.63 2.54
N HIS A 17 -3.27 -16.80 1.75
CA HIS A 17 -2.37 -17.95 1.90
C HIS A 17 -1.14 -17.61 2.75
N ASP A 18 -0.46 -16.51 2.40
CA ASP A 18 0.68 -15.97 3.14
C ASP A 18 0.55 -14.44 3.16
N ALA A 19 0.92 -13.82 4.27
CA ALA A 19 0.96 -12.36 4.41
C ALA A 19 2.15 -11.93 5.25
N TYR A 20 2.91 -10.95 4.75
CA TYR A 20 4.08 -10.39 5.40
C TYR A 20 3.98 -8.87 5.43
N VAL A 21 4.49 -8.26 6.49
CA VAL A 21 4.50 -6.80 6.69
C VAL A 21 5.94 -6.37 6.99
N PHE A 22 6.49 -5.50 6.17
CA PHE A 22 7.82 -4.92 6.32
C PHE A 22 7.68 -3.42 6.56
N PRO A 23 7.98 -2.91 7.75
CA PRO A 23 8.03 -1.48 8.00
C PRO A 23 9.32 -0.87 7.42
N GLU A 24 9.27 0.41 7.08
CA GLU A 24 10.42 1.19 6.62
C GLU A 24 11.22 0.49 5.52
N PHE A 25 10.50 0.02 4.47
CA PHE A 25 11.11 -0.75 3.39
C PHE A 25 11.96 0.14 2.48
N ALA A 26 13.25 -0.18 2.39
CA ALA A 26 14.18 0.56 1.53
C ALA A 26 13.97 0.26 0.05
N LEU A 27 13.74 1.32 -0.74
CA LEU A 27 13.58 1.32 -2.19
C LEU A 27 14.65 2.23 -2.81
N GLY A 28 15.86 1.71 -3.03
CA GLY A 28 16.96 2.53 -3.52
C GLY A 28 17.24 3.71 -2.59
N LYS A 29 17.03 4.94 -3.07
CA LYS A 29 17.17 6.17 -2.27
C LYS A 29 15.91 6.56 -1.47
N TYR A 30 14.81 5.83 -1.66
CA TYR A 30 13.54 6.07 -0.98
C TYR A 30 13.29 5.06 0.13
N ILE A 31 12.36 5.37 1.01
CA ILE A 31 11.86 4.46 2.04
C ILE A 31 10.35 4.50 1.96
N ALA A 32 9.72 3.35 1.76
CA ALA A 32 8.28 3.20 1.91
C ALA A 32 7.95 2.93 3.37
N ASP A 33 6.92 3.56 3.92
CA ASP A 33 6.53 3.33 5.31
C ASP A 33 6.23 1.86 5.58
N TYR A 34 5.56 1.20 4.61
CA TYR A 34 5.36 -0.25 4.65
C TYR A 34 5.40 -0.87 3.25
N LEU A 35 5.96 -2.09 3.20
CA LEU A 35 5.72 -3.04 2.14
C LEU A 35 4.89 -4.20 2.70
N LEU A 36 3.74 -4.45 2.10
CA LEU A 36 2.92 -5.63 2.37
C LEU A 36 3.11 -6.62 1.23
N ILE A 37 3.34 -7.88 1.57
CA ILE A 37 3.47 -8.96 0.60
C ILE A 37 2.40 -9.98 0.90
N GLY A 38 1.54 -10.27 -0.07
CA GLY A 38 0.46 -11.23 0.08
C GLY A 38 0.50 -12.28 -1.01
N LYS A 39 0.08 -13.51 -0.68
CA LYS A 39 -0.03 -14.61 -1.63
C LYS A 39 -1.48 -15.02 -1.84
N SER A 40 -1.81 -15.27 -3.08
CA SER A 40 -3.04 -15.94 -3.52
C SER A 40 -2.70 -17.14 -4.42
N SER A 41 -3.72 -17.78 -4.99
CA SER A 41 -3.51 -18.81 -6.04
C SER A 41 -2.75 -18.28 -7.25
N GLY A 42 -2.80 -16.97 -7.51
CA GLY A 42 -2.08 -16.30 -8.60
C GLY A 42 -0.60 -16.00 -8.30
N GLY A 43 -0.10 -16.34 -7.12
CA GLY A 43 1.27 -16.05 -6.68
C GLY A 43 1.34 -14.88 -5.70
N TYR A 44 2.54 -14.30 -5.56
CA TYR A 44 2.78 -13.16 -4.67
C TYR A 44 2.47 -11.83 -5.34
N GLU A 45 1.91 -10.91 -4.54
CA GLU A 45 1.64 -9.52 -4.91
C GLU A 45 2.14 -8.59 -3.80
N PHE A 46 2.40 -7.33 -4.16
CA PHE A 46 3.12 -6.36 -3.35
C PHE A 46 2.31 -5.08 -3.22
N VAL A 47 2.13 -4.58 -2.00
CA VAL A 47 1.48 -3.28 -1.74
C VAL A 47 2.45 -2.37 -1.02
N PHE A 48 2.83 -1.28 -1.64
CA PHE A 48 3.58 -0.20 -1.01
C PHE A 48 2.62 0.80 -0.40
N VAL A 49 2.83 1.10 0.88
CA VAL A 49 1.95 1.99 1.65
C VAL A 49 2.72 3.21 2.12
N GLU A 50 2.18 4.37 1.84
CA GLU A 50 2.61 5.66 2.38
C GLU A 50 1.61 6.15 3.42
N LEU A 51 2.12 6.54 4.58
CA LEU A 51 1.33 7.11 5.67
C LEU A 51 1.59 8.61 5.78
N GLU A 52 0.65 9.41 5.36
CA GLU A 52 0.67 10.85 5.54
C GLU A 52 -0.02 11.26 6.85
N HIS A 53 0.22 12.48 7.29
CA HIS A 53 -0.28 12.98 8.57
C HIS A 53 -1.81 12.88 8.67
N PRO A 54 -2.36 12.32 9.77
CA PRO A 54 -3.82 12.14 9.92
C PRO A 54 -4.58 13.47 9.98
N ASN A 55 -3.99 14.52 10.51
CA ASN A 55 -4.61 15.87 10.62
C ASN A 55 -4.12 16.82 9.51
N GLY A 56 -3.51 16.27 8.44
CA GLY A 56 -3.08 17.07 7.29
C GLY A 56 -4.27 17.50 6.43
N ARG A 57 -4.07 18.52 5.60
CA ARG A 57 -5.09 18.96 4.65
C ARG A 57 -5.23 17.93 3.52
N THR A 58 -6.20 17.04 3.64
CA THR A 58 -6.50 15.98 2.67
C THR A 58 -7.44 16.44 1.57
N THR A 59 -8.33 17.38 1.89
CA THR A 59 -9.37 17.88 1.00
C THR A 59 -9.36 19.41 0.97
N LEU A 60 -9.40 19.97 -0.22
CA LEU A 60 -9.59 21.43 -0.41
C LEU A 60 -11.06 21.80 -0.23
N LYS A 61 -11.35 23.12 -0.07
CA LYS A 61 -12.73 23.63 -0.02
C LYS A 61 -13.55 23.27 -1.27
N SER A 62 -12.89 23.09 -2.42
CA SER A 62 -13.51 22.61 -3.66
C SER A 62 -13.86 21.12 -3.66
N GLY A 63 -13.44 20.37 -2.65
CA GLY A 63 -13.58 18.91 -2.57
C GLY A 63 -12.46 18.13 -3.24
N HIS A 64 -11.55 18.78 -3.98
CA HIS A 64 -10.40 18.14 -4.59
C HIS A 64 -9.31 17.78 -3.58
N GLU A 65 -8.37 16.95 -3.99
CA GLU A 65 -7.25 16.51 -3.15
C GLU A 65 -6.43 17.69 -2.60
N GLY A 66 -6.21 17.67 -1.30
CA GLY A 66 -5.34 18.58 -0.61
C GLY A 66 -3.86 18.24 -0.75
N GLU A 67 -3.01 19.07 -0.17
CA GLU A 67 -1.55 18.95 -0.24
C GLU A 67 -1.03 17.61 0.30
N THR A 68 -1.62 17.11 1.39
CA THR A 68 -1.22 15.86 2.04
C THR A 68 -1.36 14.66 1.09
N PHE A 69 -2.50 14.51 0.41
CA PHE A 69 -2.66 13.46 -0.58
C PHE A 69 -1.76 13.60 -1.79
N ARG A 70 -1.58 14.83 -2.26
CA ARG A 70 -0.69 15.07 -3.41
C ARG A 70 0.74 14.69 -3.09
N LYS A 71 1.22 15.00 -1.89
CA LYS A 71 2.55 14.63 -1.44
C LYS A 71 2.75 13.11 -1.46
N GLY A 72 1.85 12.35 -0.83
CA GLY A 72 1.91 10.90 -0.84
C GLY A 72 1.81 10.30 -2.26
N THR A 73 0.98 10.89 -3.12
CA THR A 73 0.89 10.47 -4.52
C THR A 73 2.20 10.67 -5.28
N TYR A 74 2.87 11.81 -5.09
CA TYR A 74 4.16 12.06 -5.73
C TYR A 74 5.25 11.11 -5.24
N GLN A 75 5.28 10.76 -3.95
CA GLN A 75 6.18 9.74 -3.45
C GLN A 75 5.94 8.39 -4.14
N ILE A 76 4.69 8.00 -4.35
CA ILE A 76 4.37 6.77 -5.09
C ILE A 76 4.86 6.84 -6.55
N TYR A 77 4.76 7.96 -7.22
CA TYR A 77 5.31 8.10 -8.58
C TYR A 77 6.83 7.89 -8.59
N ASP A 78 7.54 8.44 -7.61
CA ASP A 78 8.97 8.24 -7.45
C ASP A 78 9.30 6.75 -7.19
N TRP A 79 8.53 6.07 -6.35
CA TRP A 79 8.71 4.64 -6.08
C TRP A 79 8.46 3.77 -7.32
N LYS A 80 7.42 4.07 -8.10
CA LYS A 80 7.16 3.37 -9.37
C LYS A 80 8.35 3.47 -10.32
N ALA A 81 8.87 4.67 -10.51
CA ALA A 81 10.02 4.89 -11.36
C ALA A 81 11.28 4.16 -10.85
N GLU A 82 11.52 4.17 -9.54
CA GLU A 82 12.64 3.45 -8.92
C GLU A 82 12.51 1.94 -9.08
N ILE A 83 11.33 1.38 -8.86
CA ILE A 83 11.06 -0.07 -9.02
C ILE A 83 11.26 -0.48 -10.47
N GLU A 84 10.73 0.27 -11.43
CA GLU A 84 10.90 -0.02 -12.87
C GLU A 84 12.36 -0.01 -13.29
N ALA A 85 13.13 0.98 -12.81
CA ALA A 85 14.53 1.14 -13.19
C ALA A 85 15.48 0.17 -12.48
N HIS A 86 15.19 -0.19 -11.22
CA HIS A 86 16.13 -0.89 -10.34
C HIS A 86 15.48 -2.05 -9.55
N PHE A 87 14.55 -2.77 -10.15
CA PHE A 87 13.77 -3.82 -9.48
C PHE A 87 14.64 -4.84 -8.74
N SER A 88 15.62 -5.43 -9.43
CA SER A 88 16.49 -6.47 -8.84
C SER A 88 17.26 -5.97 -7.62
N ALA A 89 17.75 -4.73 -7.64
CA ALA A 89 18.46 -4.12 -6.52
C ALA A 89 17.52 -3.82 -5.34
N SER A 90 16.32 -3.32 -5.63
CA SER A 90 15.31 -2.99 -4.61
C SER A 90 14.81 -4.24 -3.88
N PHE A 91 14.70 -5.36 -4.57
CA PHE A 91 14.18 -6.61 -4.00
C PHE A 91 15.24 -7.55 -3.42
N VAL A 92 16.53 -7.28 -3.63
CA VAL A 92 17.60 -8.08 -3.01
C VAL A 92 17.52 -8.10 -1.49
N THR A 93 16.97 -7.06 -0.88
CA THR A 93 16.78 -6.97 0.57
C THR A 93 15.83 -8.06 1.09
N ILE A 94 14.82 -8.43 0.32
CA ILE A 94 13.85 -9.48 0.71
C ILE A 94 14.53 -10.84 0.82
N THR A 95 15.51 -11.12 -0.03
CA THR A 95 16.26 -12.39 0.03
C THR A 95 16.98 -12.59 1.35
N LYS A 96 17.39 -11.50 1.99
CA LYS A 96 18.08 -11.54 3.30
C LYS A 96 17.16 -11.97 4.44
N TYR A 97 15.85 -11.77 4.30
CA TYR A 97 14.84 -12.17 5.29
C TYR A 97 14.23 -13.53 4.99
N SER A 98 14.58 -14.14 3.86
CA SER A 98 14.08 -15.45 3.46
C SER A 98 15.01 -16.56 3.93
N ASN A 99 14.44 -17.60 4.55
CA ASN A 99 15.15 -18.84 4.88
C ASN A 99 15.17 -19.82 3.70
N LYS A 100 14.65 -19.45 2.54
CA LYS A 100 14.58 -20.29 1.34
C LYS A 100 15.86 -20.13 0.51
N SER A 101 16.33 -21.21 -0.07
CA SER A 101 17.48 -21.22 -1.00
C SER A 101 17.20 -20.45 -2.30
N SER A 102 15.92 -20.33 -2.69
CA SER A 102 15.46 -19.55 -3.84
C SER A 102 14.08 -18.96 -3.54
N LEU A 103 13.85 -17.73 -3.98
CA LEU A 103 12.54 -17.08 -3.94
C LEU A 103 11.74 -17.43 -5.20
N PRO A 104 10.38 -17.39 -5.13
CA PRO A 104 9.51 -17.43 -6.29
C PRO A 104 9.89 -16.36 -7.33
N LYS A 105 9.53 -16.61 -8.60
CA LYS A 105 9.88 -15.73 -9.73
C LYS A 105 9.38 -14.30 -9.58
N GLU A 106 8.27 -14.09 -8.88
CA GLU A 106 7.67 -12.77 -8.61
C GLU A 106 8.63 -11.83 -7.87
N PHE A 107 9.64 -12.38 -7.19
CA PHE A 107 10.67 -11.60 -6.48
C PHE A 107 11.91 -11.30 -7.32
N SER A 108 12.03 -11.89 -8.52
CA SER A 108 13.17 -11.71 -9.43
C SER A 108 12.78 -11.14 -10.79
N GLU A 109 11.53 -11.27 -11.18
CA GLU A 109 11.00 -10.79 -12.46
C GLU A 109 9.97 -9.68 -12.23
N TYR A 110 10.22 -8.49 -12.76
CA TYR A 110 9.30 -7.37 -12.64
C TYR A 110 8.04 -7.59 -13.48
N ASP A 111 6.91 -7.59 -12.80
CA ASP A 111 5.58 -7.62 -13.42
C ASP A 111 4.72 -6.52 -12.77
N SER A 112 4.51 -5.41 -13.47
CA SER A 112 3.80 -4.24 -12.94
C SER A 112 2.39 -4.55 -12.45
N SER A 113 1.74 -5.61 -12.95
CA SER A 113 0.41 -6.02 -12.51
C SER A 113 0.35 -6.56 -11.07
N ARG A 114 1.50 -6.92 -10.51
CA ARG A 114 1.63 -7.42 -9.13
C ARG A 114 1.92 -6.33 -8.10
N PHE A 115 2.11 -5.09 -8.55
CA PHE A 115 2.49 -3.96 -7.72
C PHE A 115 1.32 -3.03 -7.48
N HIS A 116 0.94 -2.85 -6.23
CA HIS A 116 -0.15 -2.00 -5.79
C HIS A 116 0.39 -0.93 -4.85
N TYR A 117 -0.32 0.19 -4.77
CA TYR A 117 0.11 1.33 -4.00
C TYR A 117 -1.06 1.89 -3.20
N ALA A 118 -0.78 2.31 -1.96
CA ALA A 118 -1.77 2.92 -1.10
C ALA A 118 -1.22 4.17 -0.43
N VAL A 119 -2.00 5.23 -0.38
CA VAL A 119 -1.76 6.43 0.45
C VAL A 119 -2.82 6.47 1.52
N VAL A 120 -2.39 6.58 2.77
CA VAL A 120 -3.28 6.76 3.93
C VAL A 120 -3.10 8.16 4.46
N ALA A 121 -4.16 8.96 4.47
CA ALA A 121 -4.10 10.33 4.94
C ALA A 121 -5.47 10.81 5.46
N GLY A 122 -5.45 11.63 6.51
CA GLY A 122 -6.65 12.25 7.06
C GLY A 122 -7.60 11.29 7.76
N LEU A 123 -8.73 11.85 8.18
CA LEU A 123 -9.80 11.15 8.86
C LEU A 123 -11.06 11.10 7.98
N ARG A 124 -12.00 10.23 8.30
CA ARG A 124 -13.26 10.08 7.55
C ARG A 124 -14.03 11.38 7.41
N GLU A 125 -14.03 12.21 8.44
CA GLU A 125 -14.72 13.49 8.47
C GLU A 125 -14.17 14.53 7.47
N ASP A 126 -12.93 14.34 7.02
CA ASP A 126 -12.28 15.21 6.02
C ASP A 126 -12.74 14.91 4.59
N TYR A 127 -13.46 13.79 4.37
CA TYR A 127 -13.85 13.33 3.05
C TYR A 127 -15.28 13.74 2.72
N ASN A 128 -15.49 14.16 1.47
CA ASN A 128 -16.80 14.43 0.89
C ASN A 128 -17.03 13.63 -0.41
N GLU A 129 -18.14 13.83 -1.08
CA GLU A 129 -18.47 13.11 -2.32
C GLU A 129 -17.43 13.27 -3.43
N VAL A 130 -16.86 14.48 -3.58
CA VAL A 130 -15.81 14.75 -4.58
C VAL A 130 -14.56 13.97 -4.25
N THR A 131 -14.14 13.97 -2.97
CA THR A 131 -12.98 13.22 -2.49
C THR A 131 -13.14 11.71 -2.76
N TYR A 132 -14.32 11.15 -2.47
CA TYR A 132 -14.59 9.73 -2.73
C TYR A 132 -14.65 9.41 -4.23
N ARG A 133 -15.15 10.31 -5.08
CA ARG A 133 -15.11 10.15 -6.53
C ARG A 133 -13.68 10.15 -7.05
N ASP A 134 -12.87 11.11 -6.60
CA ASP A 134 -11.46 11.23 -7.01
C ASP A 134 -10.65 10.00 -6.56
N ARG A 135 -10.95 9.46 -5.36
CA ARG A 135 -10.41 8.19 -4.86
C ARG A 135 -10.72 7.02 -5.82
N ARG A 136 -11.98 6.86 -6.25
CA ARG A 136 -12.35 5.79 -7.20
C ARG A 136 -11.61 5.93 -8.53
N ASN A 137 -11.52 7.13 -9.05
CA ASN A 137 -10.80 7.41 -10.29
C ASN A 137 -9.30 7.08 -10.16
N LYS A 138 -8.67 7.42 -9.05
CA LYS A 138 -7.26 7.17 -8.80
C LYS A 138 -6.94 5.67 -8.75
N VAL A 139 -7.78 4.87 -8.12
CA VAL A 139 -7.65 3.40 -8.14
C VAL A 139 -7.72 2.87 -9.57
N THR A 140 -8.73 3.28 -10.33
CA THR A 140 -8.96 2.76 -11.68
C THR A 140 -7.88 3.19 -12.68
N GLN A 141 -7.43 4.45 -12.60
CA GLN A 141 -6.53 5.03 -13.60
C GLN A 141 -5.06 4.87 -13.25
N GLN A 142 -4.71 4.80 -11.97
CA GLN A 142 -3.33 4.88 -11.49
C GLN A 142 -2.91 3.72 -10.61
N ASN A 143 -3.83 2.81 -10.27
CA ASN A 143 -3.61 1.73 -9.30
C ASN A 143 -3.09 2.26 -7.94
N ILE A 144 -3.64 3.40 -7.48
CA ILE A 144 -3.32 3.99 -6.19
C ILE A 144 -4.58 4.00 -5.33
N LEU A 145 -4.59 3.19 -4.28
CA LEU A 145 -5.65 3.18 -3.28
C LEU A 145 -5.44 4.34 -2.32
N THR A 146 -6.44 5.20 -2.15
CA THR A 146 -6.40 6.27 -1.15
C THR A 146 -7.33 5.94 0.00
N LEU A 147 -6.83 5.99 1.23
CA LEU A 147 -7.54 5.64 2.45
C LEU A 147 -7.44 6.77 3.48
N HIS A 148 -8.44 6.89 4.35
CA HIS A 148 -8.30 7.60 5.61
C HIS A 148 -7.95 6.63 6.75
N TYR A 149 -7.44 7.12 7.86
CA TYR A 149 -6.99 6.27 8.97
C TYR A 149 -8.10 5.40 9.56
N ASP A 150 -9.36 5.89 9.59
CA ASP A 150 -10.50 5.08 10.03
C ASP A 150 -10.71 3.83 9.17
N ASN A 151 -10.33 3.85 7.88
CA ASN A 151 -10.40 2.66 7.03
C ASN A 151 -9.49 1.54 7.54
N LEU A 152 -8.28 1.89 8.00
CA LEU A 152 -7.35 0.91 8.56
C LEU A 152 -7.90 0.31 9.85
N TYR A 153 -8.46 1.16 10.70
CA TYR A 153 -9.02 0.74 11.98
C TYR A 153 -10.22 -0.20 11.79
N ASP A 154 -11.17 0.18 10.94
CA ASP A 154 -12.35 -0.63 10.63
C ASP A 154 -11.94 -2.02 10.12
N LYS A 155 -10.97 -2.07 9.18
CA LYS A 155 -10.50 -3.33 8.61
C LYS A 155 -9.67 -4.17 9.57
N ALA A 156 -8.95 -3.55 10.50
CA ALA A 156 -8.27 -4.28 11.57
C ALA A 156 -9.27 -4.97 12.52
N CYS A 157 -10.35 -4.29 12.89
CA CYS A 157 -11.42 -4.88 13.69
C CYS A 157 -12.09 -6.07 12.98
N GLU A 158 -12.30 -6.00 11.66
CA GLU A 158 -12.81 -7.12 10.86
C GLU A 158 -11.86 -8.33 10.89
N LEU A 159 -10.55 -8.11 10.89
CA LEU A 159 -9.57 -9.19 10.98
C LEU A 159 -9.59 -9.90 12.33
N GLU A 160 -9.71 -9.15 13.42
CA GLU A 160 -9.79 -9.70 14.78
C GLU A 160 -11.06 -10.54 14.97
N THR A 161 -12.20 -10.08 14.45
CA THR A 161 -13.46 -10.82 14.53
C THR A 161 -13.46 -12.09 13.69
N ALA A 162 -12.76 -12.11 12.55
CA ALA A 162 -12.64 -13.30 11.70
C ALA A 162 -11.75 -14.41 12.30
N GLN A 163 -10.89 -14.09 13.26
CA GLN A 163 -10.06 -15.07 13.96
C GLN A 163 -10.75 -15.74 15.14
N SER A 164 -11.96 -15.35 15.45
CA SER A 164 -12.76 -15.89 16.58
C SER A 164 -13.76 -16.99 16.16
N PHE A 165 -13.52 -17.66 15.06
CA PHE A 165 -14.29 -18.83 14.62
C PHE A 165 -13.42 -20.06 14.47
#